data_916f027a56ba64d1b0a2c5daa9ed049d
#
_entry.id   916f027a56ba64d1b0a2c5daa9ed049d
#
_cell.length_a   1.000
_cell.length_b   1.000
_cell.length_c   1.000
_cell.angle_alpha   90.00
_cell.angle_beta   90.00
_cell.angle_gamma   90.00
#
_symmetry.space_group_name_H-M   'P 1'
#
loop_
_entity.id
_entity.type
_entity.pdbx_description
1 polymer ?
#
loop_
_entity_poly.entity_id
_entity_poly.type
_entity_poly.pdbx_seq_one_letter_code
_entity_poly.pdbx_strand_id
1 'polypeptide(L)'
;MFSPQTIQQFTFYLQAHPLGCALLGFLFIAFVHQIYFYLHVIRKGAKNTSPALINDEKPDLPGVSIVVCAHNEENNLKDYLHTLLNQDYPAFEVIVVDDGSEDDTYTILEQYVQQSNRLYHTFVPRGARVISSKKLALTIGIKAAKYDYILLTDADCRPESRHWIREMMSGFQNEKIEIVLGFGPYFEAKGILNHIICYDTLFSGLQYMGMARCGHPYMGVGRNLAYRKDTFFGNNGFQGLLNERAGDDDLLVNKIANRSNTSVVCNPNALTWSPPKRTWYEWIHQKRRHLSVSPRYSTQSKIRLTSEPVTRGLVHFLSILCVAYGLVTGQWIIAACAYGLWSLRLLIQMIIINLAAKRLRMREIGIEIVLYDIFLPLITLFILTTQPLFRKKQQFYW
;
A
#
# COMPACT_ATOMS: atom_id res chain seq x y z
N MET A 1 -13.55 31.79 -30.13
CA MET A 1 -13.66 33.06 -29.36
C MET A 1 -15.13 33.23 -28.99
N PHE A 2 -15.44 33.50 -27.73
CA PHE A 2 -16.82 33.78 -27.33
C PHE A 2 -17.24 35.15 -27.83
N SER A 3 -18.52 35.29 -28.21
CA SER A 3 -19.04 36.59 -28.64
C SER A 3 -19.06 37.60 -27.48
N PRO A 4 -18.94 38.93 -27.75
CA PRO A 4 -19.06 39.94 -26.67
C PRO A 4 -20.37 39.83 -25.89
N GLN A 5 -21.46 39.42 -26.52
CA GLN A 5 -22.74 39.21 -25.87
C GLN A 5 -22.70 38.03 -24.87
N THR A 6 -22.01 36.94 -25.24
CA THR A 6 -21.84 35.77 -24.35
C THR A 6 -21.02 36.13 -23.11
N ILE A 7 -19.98 36.93 -23.27
CA ILE A 7 -19.14 37.44 -22.17
C ILE A 7 -19.96 38.32 -21.24
N GLN A 8 -20.79 39.22 -21.79
CA GLN A 8 -21.60 40.12 -21.01
C GLN A 8 -22.71 39.42 -20.21
N GLN A 9 -23.36 38.41 -20.82
CA GLN A 9 -24.30 37.52 -20.13
C GLN A 9 -23.66 36.73 -19.00
N PHE A 10 -22.45 36.22 -19.21
CA PHE A 10 -21.69 35.48 -18.21
C PHE A 10 -21.28 36.38 -17.02
N THR A 11 -20.83 37.61 -17.31
CA THR A 11 -20.48 38.60 -16.27
C THR A 11 -21.70 38.96 -15.44
N PHE A 12 -22.86 39.18 -16.07
CA PHE A 12 -24.10 39.47 -15.39
C PHE A 12 -24.52 38.30 -14.48
N TYR A 13 -24.40 37.08 -14.95
CA TYR A 13 -24.71 35.86 -14.17
C TYR A 13 -23.80 35.75 -12.93
N LEU A 14 -22.49 36.01 -13.08
CA LEU A 14 -21.53 36.01 -11.97
C LEU A 14 -21.89 37.06 -10.91
N GLN A 15 -22.32 38.25 -11.33
CA GLN A 15 -22.73 39.33 -10.43
C GLN A 15 -24.06 39.01 -9.70
N ALA A 16 -24.98 38.32 -10.38
CA ALA A 16 -26.25 37.96 -9.80
C ALA A 16 -26.15 36.81 -8.79
N HIS A 17 -25.18 35.88 -8.95
CA HIS A 17 -25.04 34.66 -8.12
C HIS A 17 -23.61 34.42 -7.64
N PRO A 18 -22.96 35.40 -6.95
CA PRO A 18 -21.54 35.35 -6.62
C PRO A 18 -21.19 34.14 -5.71
N LEU A 19 -22.06 33.82 -4.75
CA LEU A 19 -21.84 32.68 -3.84
C LEU A 19 -21.86 31.35 -4.60
N GLY A 20 -22.86 31.11 -5.43
CA GLY A 20 -22.98 29.88 -6.20
C GLY A 20 -21.82 29.68 -7.17
N CYS A 21 -21.40 30.76 -7.83
CA CYS A 21 -20.23 30.74 -8.73
C CYS A 21 -18.93 30.48 -7.97
N ALA A 22 -18.75 31.06 -6.79
CA ALA A 22 -17.57 30.82 -5.94
C ALA A 22 -17.52 29.35 -5.47
N LEU A 23 -18.64 28.81 -4.98
CA LEU A 23 -18.74 27.40 -4.59
C LEU A 23 -18.41 26.45 -5.76
N LEU A 24 -18.94 26.72 -6.95
CA LEU A 24 -18.66 25.92 -8.14
C LEU A 24 -17.18 26.06 -8.56
N GLY A 25 -16.56 27.21 -8.42
CA GLY A 25 -15.15 27.46 -8.65
C GLY A 25 -14.25 26.62 -7.72
N PHE A 26 -14.54 26.61 -6.43
CA PHE A 26 -13.82 25.77 -5.46
C PHE A 26 -14.02 24.27 -5.73
N LEU A 27 -15.25 23.85 -6.09
CA LEU A 27 -15.54 22.50 -6.50
C LEU A 27 -14.71 22.11 -7.73
N PHE A 28 -14.62 22.98 -8.73
CA PHE A 28 -13.84 22.73 -9.93
C PHE A 28 -12.34 22.56 -9.64
N ILE A 29 -11.77 23.37 -8.75
CA ILE A 29 -10.37 23.24 -8.33
C ILE A 29 -10.15 21.88 -7.64
N ALA A 30 -11.03 21.50 -6.70
CA ALA A 30 -10.94 20.20 -6.03
C ALA A 30 -11.12 19.03 -7.02
N PHE A 31 -12.03 19.16 -7.98
CA PHE A 31 -12.24 18.19 -9.06
C PHE A 31 -10.98 18.02 -9.92
N VAL A 32 -10.37 19.11 -10.38
CA VAL A 32 -9.14 19.05 -11.19
C VAL A 32 -8.02 18.35 -10.44
N HIS A 33 -7.83 18.64 -9.14
CA HIS A 33 -6.86 17.93 -8.31
C HIS A 33 -7.15 16.42 -8.23
N GLN A 34 -8.41 16.02 -8.03
CA GLN A 34 -8.81 14.61 -7.99
C GLN A 34 -8.57 13.91 -9.33
N ILE A 35 -8.92 14.54 -10.45
CA ILE A 35 -8.68 13.97 -11.78
C ILE A 35 -7.18 13.82 -12.04
N TYR A 36 -6.38 14.85 -11.70
CA TYR A 36 -4.92 14.76 -11.76
C TYR A 36 -4.40 13.57 -10.95
N PHE A 37 -4.89 13.40 -9.71
CA PHE A 37 -4.47 12.30 -8.83
C PHE A 37 -4.80 10.92 -9.43
N TYR A 38 -6.01 10.72 -9.92
CA TYR A 38 -6.40 9.45 -10.55
C TYR A 38 -5.61 9.15 -11.81
N LEU A 39 -5.45 10.12 -12.70
CA LEU A 39 -4.78 9.91 -13.98
C LEU A 39 -3.25 9.81 -13.86
N HIS A 40 -2.62 10.54 -12.93
CA HIS A 40 -1.17 10.57 -12.80
C HIS A 40 -0.64 9.63 -11.72
N VAL A 41 -1.32 9.51 -10.57
CA VAL A 41 -0.83 8.66 -9.48
C VAL A 41 -1.44 7.26 -9.56
N ILE A 42 -2.75 7.14 -9.41
CA ILE A 42 -3.43 5.83 -9.33
C ILE A 42 -3.22 5.00 -10.60
N ARG A 43 -3.42 5.61 -11.77
CA ARG A 43 -3.21 4.93 -13.07
C ARG A 43 -1.76 4.47 -13.26
N LYS A 44 -0.77 5.27 -12.81
CA LYS A 44 0.64 4.85 -12.85
C LYS A 44 0.92 3.70 -11.89
N GLY A 45 0.28 3.69 -10.71
CA GLY A 45 0.37 2.58 -9.76
C GLY A 45 -0.02 1.23 -10.40
N ALA A 46 -1.06 1.25 -11.23
CA ALA A 46 -1.56 0.08 -11.94
C ALA A 46 -0.79 -0.30 -13.22
N LYS A 47 0.22 0.47 -13.62
CA LYS A 47 0.96 0.15 -14.84
C LYS A 47 1.76 -1.13 -14.64
N ASN A 48 1.49 -2.15 -15.47
CA ASN A 48 2.35 -3.35 -15.47
C ASN A 48 3.80 -2.93 -15.74
N THR A 49 4.69 -3.43 -14.92
CA THR A 49 6.06 -3.59 -15.34
C THR A 49 6.04 -4.78 -16.27
N SER A 50 6.29 -4.56 -17.56
CA SER A 50 6.69 -5.70 -18.40
C SER A 50 7.85 -6.35 -17.65
N PRO A 51 7.85 -7.70 -17.48
CA PRO A 51 9.10 -8.34 -17.15
C PRO A 51 10.05 -7.83 -18.22
N ALA A 52 11.13 -7.16 -17.85
CA ALA A 52 12.23 -7.10 -18.77
C ALA A 52 12.45 -8.55 -19.08
N LEU A 53 12.45 -8.86 -20.37
CA LEU A 53 12.90 -10.13 -20.84
C LEU A 53 14.21 -10.38 -20.09
N ILE A 54 14.11 -11.09 -18.96
CA ILE A 54 15.29 -11.66 -18.35
C ILE A 54 15.62 -12.68 -19.42
N ASN A 55 16.52 -12.27 -20.34
CA ASN A 55 17.04 -13.17 -21.32
C ASN A 55 17.46 -14.39 -20.53
N ASP A 56 16.85 -15.53 -20.80
CA ASP A 56 17.28 -16.81 -20.21
C ASP A 56 18.77 -17.08 -20.48
N GLU A 57 19.38 -16.29 -21.37
CA GLU A 57 20.79 -16.22 -21.73
C GLU A 57 21.66 -15.40 -20.76
N LYS A 58 21.12 -14.68 -19.74
CA LYS A 58 21.96 -14.10 -18.68
C LYS A 58 22.25 -15.18 -17.62
N PRO A 59 23.45 -15.77 -17.62
CA PRO A 59 23.78 -16.88 -16.70
C PRO A 59 23.88 -16.47 -15.23
N ASP A 60 23.83 -15.17 -14.90
CA ASP A 60 24.05 -14.66 -13.55
C ASP A 60 22.85 -13.87 -13.01
N LEU A 61 21.79 -14.61 -12.64
CA LEU A 61 20.77 -14.03 -11.77
C LEU A 61 21.31 -13.91 -10.35
N PRO A 62 21.18 -12.73 -9.70
CA PRO A 62 21.74 -12.53 -8.37
C PRO A 62 21.08 -13.44 -7.33
N GLY A 63 21.84 -13.91 -6.35
CA GLY A 63 21.30 -14.69 -5.24
C GLY A 63 20.37 -13.85 -4.37
N VAL A 64 19.30 -14.47 -3.83
CA VAL A 64 18.25 -13.81 -3.06
C VAL A 64 18.02 -14.51 -1.73
N SER A 65 17.99 -13.76 -0.63
CA SER A 65 17.57 -14.25 0.67
C SER A 65 16.15 -13.76 0.97
N ILE A 66 15.20 -14.70 1.03
CA ILE A 66 13.84 -14.40 1.48
C ILE A 66 13.85 -14.41 3.01
N VAL A 67 13.43 -13.33 3.65
CA VAL A 67 13.37 -13.22 5.11
C VAL A 67 11.91 -13.15 5.56
N VAL A 68 11.56 -14.06 6.45
CA VAL A 68 10.21 -14.23 7.02
C VAL A 68 10.32 -14.15 8.54
N CYS A 69 9.47 -13.34 9.18
CA CYS A 69 9.31 -13.35 10.63
C CYS A 69 8.06 -14.14 10.98
N ALA A 70 8.16 -15.05 11.96
CA ALA A 70 7.08 -15.89 12.44
C ALA A 70 6.88 -15.72 13.94
N HIS A 71 5.61 -15.62 14.38
CA HIS A 71 5.22 -15.65 15.80
C HIS A 71 3.84 -16.31 15.93
N ASN A 72 3.80 -17.53 16.41
CA ASN A 72 2.61 -18.37 16.47
C ASN A 72 1.98 -18.57 15.09
N GLU A 73 2.78 -19.01 14.13
CA GLU A 73 2.42 -19.13 12.70
C GLU A 73 2.37 -20.59 12.23
N GLU A 74 2.15 -21.55 13.12
CA GLU A 74 2.17 -22.99 12.78
C GLU A 74 1.29 -23.33 11.59
N ASN A 75 0.04 -22.82 11.57
CA ASN A 75 -0.91 -23.14 10.50
C ASN A 75 -0.51 -22.48 9.17
N ASN A 76 -0.09 -21.22 9.22
CA ASN A 76 0.33 -20.49 8.03
C ASN A 76 1.62 -21.08 7.43
N LEU A 77 2.56 -21.51 8.25
CA LEU A 77 3.78 -22.15 7.76
C LEU A 77 3.47 -23.54 7.13
N LYS A 78 2.57 -24.32 7.71
CA LYS A 78 2.08 -25.58 7.09
C LYS A 78 1.48 -25.32 5.71
N ASP A 79 0.67 -24.25 5.60
CA ASP A 79 -0.07 -23.95 4.38
C ASP A 79 0.79 -23.27 3.30
N TYR A 80 1.79 -22.44 3.67
CA TYR A 80 2.43 -21.53 2.71
C TYR A 80 3.95 -21.67 2.58
N LEU A 81 4.68 -22.21 3.58
CA LEU A 81 6.15 -22.28 3.52
C LEU A 81 6.65 -23.05 2.30
N HIS A 82 5.94 -24.11 1.92
CA HIS A 82 6.29 -24.89 0.73
C HIS A 82 6.24 -24.06 -0.56
N THR A 83 5.39 -23.01 -0.63
CA THR A 83 5.29 -22.14 -1.81
C THR A 83 6.50 -21.20 -1.94
N LEU A 84 7.12 -20.83 -0.83
CA LEU A 84 8.37 -20.05 -0.80
C LEU A 84 9.57 -20.93 -1.19
N LEU A 85 9.59 -22.19 -0.76
CA LEU A 85 10.68 -23.12 -1.06
C LEU A 85 10.66 -23.63 -2.51
N ASN A 86 9.50 -23.63 -3.17
CA ASN A 86 9.30 -24.13 -4.54
C ASN A 86 9.32 -23.05 -5.62
N GLN A 87 10.08 -21.97 -5.39
CA GLN A 87 10.25 -20.92 -6.40
C GLN A 87 11.17 -21.36 -7.54
N ASP A 88 10.84 -20.93 -8.76
CA ASP A 88 11.64 -21.13 -9.97
C ASP A 88 12.71 -20.03 -10.07
N TYR A 89 13.77 -20.18 -9.25
CA TYR A 89 14.89 -19.26 -9.20
C TYR A 89 16.18 -20.02 -8.87
N PRO A 90 17.31 -19.74 -9.55
CA PRO A 90 18.50 -20.58 -9.45
C PRO A 90 19.18 -20.51 -8.08
N ALA A 91 19.34 -19.32 -7.53
CA ALA A 91 20.11 -19.09 -6.31
C ALA A 91 19.30 -18.32 -5.27
N PHE A 92 18.66 -19.05 -4.35
CA PHE A 92 17.93 -18.41 -3.23
C PHE A 92 17.95 -19.28 -1.98
N GLU A 93 17.65 -18.63 -0.87
CA GLU A 93 17.38 -19.26 0.42
C GLU A 93 16.14 -18.62 1.08
N VAL A 94 15.54 -19.33 2.00
CA VAL A 94 14.46 -18.83 2.86
C VAL A 94 14.96 -18.84 4.30
N ILE A 95 14.90 -17.70 4.96
CA ILE A 95 15.28 -17.52 6.36
C ILE A 95 14.04 -17.22 7.15
N VAL A 96 13.65 -18.12 8.04
CA VAL A 96 12.53 -17.89 8.96
C VAL A 96 13.09 -17.55 10.34
N VAL A 97 12.68 -16.42 10.88
CA VAL A 97 13.06 -15.98 12.23
C VAL A 97 11.87 -16.16 13.15
N ASP A 98 11.97 -17.12 14.06
CA ASP A 98 10.97 -17.33 15.10
C ASP A 98 11.11 -16.28 16.21
N ASP A 99 10.09 -15.45 16.36
CA ASP A 99 10.03 -14.42 17.38
C ASP A 99 9.40 -14.95 18.69
N GLY A 100 9.86 -16.13 19.12
CA GLY A 100 9.50 -16.76 20.37
C GLY A 100 8.06 -17.25 20.38
N SER A 101 7.71 -18.05 19.39
CA SER A 101 6.42 -18.75 19.32
C SER A 101 6.22 -19.69 20.50
N GLU A 102 4.94 -19.90 20.86
CA GLU A 102 4.49 -20.79 21.94
C GLU A 102 3.70 -21.99 21.37
N ASP A 103 3.42 -21.97 20.07
CA ASP A 103 2.78 -23.06 19.31
C ASP A 103 3.80 -24.00 18.66
N ASP A 104 3.35 -24.85 17.73
CA ASP A 104 4.22 -25.81 17.02
C ASP A 104 5.05 -25.20 15.88
N THR A 105 5.16 -23.87 15.80
CA THR A 105 5.96 -23.15 14.79
C THR A 105 7.38 -23.72 14.68
N TYR A 106 8.08 -23.88 15.81
CA TYR A 106 9.45 -24.41 15.84
C TYR A 106 9.52 -25.83 15.28
N THR A 107 8.62 -26.72 15.73
CA THR A 107 8.59 -28.11 15.29
C THR A 107 8.41 -28.24 13.78
N ILE A 108 7.55 -27.39 13.21
CA ILE A 108 7.31 -27.36 11.76
C ILE A 108 8.56 -26.89 11.01
N LEU A 109 9.23 -25.86 11.49
CA LEU A 109 10.47 -25.37 10.88
C LEU A 109 11.55 -26.44 10.86
N GLU A 110 11.74 -27.18 11.97
CA GLU A 110 12.69 -28.30 12.03
C GLU A 110 12.38 -29.38 10.99
N GLN A 111 11.10 -29.75 10.82
CA GLN A 111 10.68 -30.72 9.82
C GLN A 111 11.02 -30.26 8.39
N TYR A 112 10.80 -28.98 8.07
CA TYR A 112 11.11 -28.43 6.75
C TYR A 112 12.62 -28.31 6.50
N VAL A 113 13.44 -28.01 7.51
CA VAL A 113 14.91 -27.98 7.40
C VAL A 113 15.46 -29.37 7.01
N GLN A 114 14.87 -30.44 7.55
CA GLN A 114 15.25 -31.81 7.16
C GLN A 114 14.89 -32.15 5.71
N GLN A 115 13.90 -31.48 5.14
CA GLN A 115 13.39 -31.72 3.78
C GLN A 115 14.00 -30.81 2.71
N SER A 116 14.56 -29.64 3.10
CA SER A 116 15.04 -28.64 2.15
C SER A 116 16.30 -27.95 2.64
N ASN A 117 17.35 -28.03 1.85
CA ASN A 117 18.62 -27.31 2.08
C ASN A 117 18.50 -25.78 1.78
N ARG A 118 17.36 -25.32 1.30
CA ARG A 118 17.08 -23.91 1.05
C ARG A 118 16.50 -23.19 2.26
N LEU A 119 16.07 -23.92 3.29
CA LEU A 119 15.53 -23.33 4.51
C LEU A 119 16.60 -23.24 5.59
N TYR A 120 16.72 -22.07 6.14
CA TYR A 120 17.44 -21.81 7.38
C TYR A 120 16.47 -21.17 8.38
N HIS A 121 16.43 -21.59 9.62
CA HIS A 121 15.67 -20.91 10.65
C HIS A 121 16.55 -20.49 11.83
N THR A 122 16.15 -19.43 12.49
CA THR A 122 16.77 -18.89 13.69
C THR A 122 15.69 -18.29 14.59
N PHE A 123 16.05 -17.77 15.74
CA PHE A 123 15.10 -17.25 16.72
C PHE A 123 15.57 -15.95 17.36
N VAL A 124 14.62 -15.18 17.88
CA VAL A 124 14.90 -14.01 18.73
C VAL A 124 15.15 -14.49 20.16
N PRO A 125 16.32 -14.19 20.76
CA PRO A 125 16.61 -14.59 22.14
C PRO A 125 15.57 -14.02 23.12
N ARG A 126 15.07 -14.85 24.05
CA ARG A 126 14.00 -14.49 25.01
C ARG A 126 14.31 -13.25 25.86
N GLY A 127 15.56 -12.96 26.14
CA GLY A 127 16.01 -11.78 26.91
C GLY A 127 16.08 -10.47 26.12
N ALA A 128 15.96 -10.53 24.79
CA ALA A 128 16.09 -9.36 23.90
C ALA A 128 14.75 -8.63 23.62
N ARG A 129 13.65 -9.03 24.24
CA ARG A 129 12.27 -8.53 23.98
C ARG A 129 11.98 -7.10 24.46
N VAL A 130 12.98 -6.32 24.84
CA VAL A 130 12.80 -4.92 25.29
C VAL A 130 12.49 -3.97 24.12
N ILE A 131 12.64 -4.42 22.89
CA ILE A 131 12.55 -3.65 21.65
C ILE A 131 11.44 -4.26 20.76
N SER A 132 10.96 -3.52 19.75
CA SER A 132 10.02 -4.08 18.76
C SER A 132 10.54 -5.41 18.22
N SER A 133 9.88 -6.50 18.58
CA SER A 133 10.33 -7.86 18.31
C SER A 133 10.43 -8.14 16.81
N LYS A 134 9.46 -7.70 15.99
CA LYS A 134 9.50 -7.87 14.53
C LYS A 134 10.71 -7.17 13.89
N LYS A 135 11.08 -5.95 14.32
CA LYS A 135 12.27 -5.26 13.79
C LYS A 135 13.56 -5.96 14.18
N LEU A 136 13.59 -6.53 15.38
CA LEU A 136 14.73 -7.33 15.83
C LEU A 136 14.82 -8.63 15.03
N ALA A 137 13.69 -9.34 14.85
CA ALA A 137 13.63 -10.55 14.04
C ALA A 137 14.09 -10.28 12.60
N LEU A 138 13.59 -9.22 11.95
CA LEU A 138 14.05 -8.80 10.62
C LEU A 138 15.55 -8.51 10.60
N THR A 139 16.07 -7.78 11.60
CA THR A 139 17.50 -7.48 11.68
C THR A 139 18.35 -8.75 11.78
N ILE A 140 17.91 -9.73 12.58
CA ILE A 140 18.59 -11.04 12.72
C ILE A 140 18.55 -11.78 11.39
N GLY A 141 17.38 -11.87 10.73
CA GLY A 141 17.22 -12.53 9.44
C GLY A 141 18.07 -11.89 8.33
N ILE A 142 18.06 -10.56 8.24
CA ILE A 142 18.87 -9.83 7.26
C ILE A 142 20.37 -10.02 7.54
N LYS A 143 20.79 -10.04 8.80
CA LYS A 143 22.19 -10.29 9.16
C LYS A 143 22.62 -11.70 8.79
N ALA A 144 21.75 -12.69 9.01
CA ALA A 144 22.00 -14.10 8.67
C ALA A 144 21.97 -14.36 7.15
N ALA A 145 21.38 -13.47 6.36
CA ALA A 145 21.23 -13.62 4.92
C ALA A 145 22.59 -13.80 4.21
N LYS A 146 22.67 -14.85 3.38
CA LYS A 146 23.85 -15.18 2.57
C LYS A 146 24.01 -14.26 1.37
N TYR A 147 22.89 -13.81 0.80
CA TYR A 147 22.86 -13.03 -0.43
C TYR A 147 22.65 -11.54 -0.17
N ASP A 148 23.05 -10.71 -1.16
CA ASP A 148 22.97 -9.25 -1.06
C ASP A 148 21.58 -8.69 -1.32
N TYR A 149 20.70 -9.46 -1.97
CA TYR A 149 19.33 -9.07 -2.23
C TYR A 149 18.40 -9.72 -1.21
N ILE A 150 17.72 -8.88 -0.45
CA ILE A 150 16.75 -9.29 0.57
C ILE A 150 15.36 -9.12 0.00
N LEU A 151 14.53 -10.16 0.10
CA LEU A 151 13.14 -10.15 -0.28
C LEU A 151 12.29 -10.49 0.95
N LEU A 152 11.46 -9.54 1.39
CA LEU A 152 10.61 -9.71 2.56
C LEU A 152 9.24 -10.25 2.18
N THR A 153 8.74 -11.14 3.02
CA THR A 153 7.33 -11.54 3.05
C THR A 153 6.95 -11.94 4.47
N ASP A 154 5.65 -11.95 4.78
CA ASP A 154 5.16 -12.40 6.09
C ASP A 154 4.88 -13.91 6.08
N ALA A 155 4.84 -14.55 7.25
CA ALA A 155 4.62 -16.00 7.39
C ALA A 155 3.21 -16.44 6.93
N ASP A 156 2.23 -15.52 6.95
CA ASP A 156 0.87 -15.72 6.46
C ASP A 156 0.70 -15.43 4.96
N CYS A 157 1.80 -15.20 4.24
CA CYS A 157 1.77 -14.82 2.84
C CYS A 157 2.05 -15.98 1.89
N ARG A 158 1.30 -16.03 0.78
CA ARG A 158 1.49 -16.95 -0.33
C ARG A 158 1.82 -16.18 -1.61
N PRO A 159 2.97 -16.40 -2.25
CA PRO A 159 3.24 -15.91 -3.59
C PRO A 159 2.21 -16.43 -4.60
N GLU A 160 1.79 -15.58 -5.52
CA GLU A 160 0.84 -15.95 -6.58
C GLU A 160 1.43 -16.97 -7.55
N SER A 161 2.74 -16.94 -7.79
CA SER A 161 3.39 -17.80 -8.75
C SER A 161 4.75 -18.31 -8.30
N ARG A 162 5.25 -19.36 -8.99
CA ARG A 162 6.62 -19.85 -8.81
C ARG A 162 7.69 -18.90 -9.38
N HIS A 163 7.27 -17.84 -10.06
CA HIS A 163 8.15 -16.82 -10.64
C HIS A 163 8.25 -15.56 -9.79
N TRP A 164 7.69 -15.53 -8.57
CA TRP A 164 7.64 -14.35 -7.71
C TRP A 164 9.01 -13.74 -7.45
N ILE A 165 10.04 -14.55 -7.11
CA ILE A 165 11.40 -14.05 -6.92
C ILE A 165 11.91 -13.39 -8.20
N ARG A 166 11.77 -14.07 -9.35
CA ARG A 166 12.21 -13.58 -10.66
C ARG A 166 11.57 -12.24 -11.01
N GLU A 167 10.27 -12.14 -10.81
CA GLU A 167 9.53 -10.90 -11.05
C GLU A 167 9.98 -9.77 -10.14
N MET A 168 10.14 -10.01 -8.84
CA MET A 168 10.61 -9.00 -7.90
C MET A 168 12.05 -8.56 -8.20
N MET A 169 12.92 -9.49 -8.57
CA MET A 169 14.31 -9.17 -8.94
C MET A 169 14.41 -8.40 -10.26
N SER A 170 13.40 -8.50 -11.13
CA SER A 170 13.33 -7.66 -12.34
C SER A 170 13.32 -6.16 -12.03
N GLY A 171 12.93 -5.78 -10.83
CA GLY A 171 12.97 -4.39 -10.37
C GLY A 171 14.39 -3.84 -10.20
N PHE A 172 15.40 -4.69 -10.04
CA PHE A 172 16.83 -4.30 -9.87
C PHE A 172 17.59 -4.22 -11.19
N GLN A 173 16.94 -3.91 -12.30
CA GLN A 173 17.56 -3.84 -13.64
C GLN A 173 18.67 -2.80 -13.77
N ASN A 174 18.67 -1.79 -12.91
CA ASN A 174 19.66 -0.73 -12.87
C ASN A 174 20.43 -0.83 -11.54
N GLU A 175 21.74 -0.78 -11.57
CA GLU A 175 22.62 -0.81 -10.38
C GLU A 175 22.30 0.27 -9.34
N LYS A 176 21.68 1.39 -9.76
CA LYS A 176 21.23 2.46 -8.87
C LYS A 176 20.00 2.09 -8.05
N ILE A 177 19.27 1.04 -8.45
CA ILE A 177 18.07 0.63 -7.72
C ILE A 177 18.49 -0.19 -6.50
N GLU A 178 18.06 0.27 -5.35
CA GLU A 178 18.33 -0.32 -4.03
C GLU A 178 17.09 -0.90 -3.39
N ILE A 179 15.91 -0.42 -3.80
CA ILE A 179 14.61 -0.79 -3.21
C ILE A 179 13.61 -1.11 -4.31
N VAL A 180 12.90 -2.22 -4.16
CA VAL A 180 11.83 -2.64 -5.06
C VAL A 180 10.53 -2.80 -4.25
N LEU A 181 9.52 -2.04 -4.62
CA LEU A 181 8.20 -2.10 -4.02
C LEU A 181 7.30 -3.04 -4.83
N GLY A 182 6.77 -4.06 -4.18
CA GLY A 182 5.75 -4.96 -4.73
C GLY A 182 4.36 -4.66 -4.15
N PHE A 183 3.37 -5.45 -4.55
CA PHE A 183 2.01 -5.36 -4.05
C PHE A 183 1.58 -6.66 -3.37
N GLY A 184 0.96 -6.55 -2.19
CA GLY A 184 0.48 -7.66 -1.38
C GLY A 184 -1.03 -7.53 -1.12
N PRO A 185 -1.89 -8.09 -1.97
CA PRO A 185 -3.34 -8.10 -1.75
C PRO A 185 -3.77 -9.08 -0.65
N TYR A 186 -5.04 -8.98 -0.24
CA TYR A 186 -5.69 -9.97 0.62
C TYR A 186 -6.52 -10.95 -0.22
N PHE A 187 -6.62 -12.19 0.24
CA PHE A 187 -7.51 -13.17 -0.37
C PHE A 187 -8.95 -12.68 -0.37
N GLU A 188 -9.64 -12.97 -1.46
CA GLU A 188 -11.07 -12.69 -1.57
C GLU A 188 -11.86 -13.67 -0.72
N ALA A 189 -12.81 -13.14 0.03
CA ALA A 189 -13.74 -13.91 0.85
C ALA A 189 -15.15 -13.30 0.76
N LYS A 190 -16.14 -14.02 1.24
CA LYS A 190 -17.52 -13.53 1.29
C LYS A 190 -17.69 -12.45 2.37
N GLY A 191 -18.55 -11.49 2.12
CA GLY A 191 -18.98 -10.47 3.09
C GLY A 191 -18.43 -9.07 2.84
N ILE A 192 -19.16 -8.09 3.31
CA ILE A 192 -18.91 -6.65 3.09
C ILE A 192 -17.54 -6.23 3.62
N LEU A 193 -17.15 -6.74 4.79
CA LEU A 193 -15.85 -6.41 5.38
C LEU A 193 -14.70 -6.79 4.46
N ASN A 194 -14.73 -8.00 3.87
CA ASN A 194 -13.68 -8.43 2.95
C ASN A 194 -13.63 -7.54 1.70
N HIS A 195 -14.78 -7.16 1.14
CA HIS A 195 -14.81 -6.25 -0.01
C HIS A 195 -14.17 -4.89 0.31
N ILE A 196 -14.46 -4.35 1.49
CA ILE A 196 -13.85 -3.10 1.96
C ILE A 196 -12.34 -3.26 2.15
N ILE A 197 -11.88 -4.36 2.76
CA ILE A 197 -10.46 -4.64 2.96
C ILE A 197 -9.74 -4.74 1.62
N CYS A 198 -10.30 -5.49 0.66
CA CYS A 198 -9.70 -5.65 -0.67
C CYS A 198 -9.64 -4.31 -1.43
N TYR A 199 -10.70 -3.51 -1.40
CA TYR A 199 -10.71 -2.18 -2.01
C TYR A 199 -9.70 -1.23 -1.36
N ASP A 200 -9.71 -1.12 -0.04
CA ASP A 200 -8.80 -0.27 0.73
C ASP A 200 -7.32 -0.62 0.46
N THR A 201 -7.04 -1.92 0.38
CA THR A 201 -5.70 -2.42 0.08
C THR A 201 -5.30 -2.13 -1.38
N LEU A 202 -6.21 -2.35 -2.33
CA LEU A 202 -5.97 -2.02 -3.74
C LEU A 202 -5.70 -0.52 -3.90
N PHE A 203 -6.57 0.33 -3.33
CA PHE A 203 -6.40 1.79 -3.42
C PHE A 203 -5.07 2.24 -2.81
N SER A 204 -4.74 1.77 -1.60
CA SER A 204 -3.47 2.07 -0.93
C SER A 204 -2.26 1.58 -1.74
N GLY A 205 -2.36 0.36 -2.31
CA GLY A 205 -1.34 -0.20 -3.18
C GLY A 205 -1.08 0.64 -4.41
N LEU A 206 -2.15 1.02 -5.12
CA LEU A 206 -2.05 1.88 -6.29
C LEU A 206 -1.49 3.27 -5.94
N GLN A 207 -1.82 3.78 -4.76
CA GLN A 207 -1.33 5.06 -4.27
C GLN A 207 0.17 5.02 -4.02
N TYR A 208 0.70 4.09 -3.19
CA TYR A 208 2.13 4.11 -2.89
C TYR A 208 2.99 3.74 -4.10
N MET A 209 2.57 2.76 -4.90
CA MET A 209 3.26 2.41 -6.14
C MET A 209 3.24 3.55 -7.15
N GLY A 210 2.10 4.23 -7.28
CA GLY A 210 1.95 5.38 -8.17
C GLY A 210 2.79 6.57 -7.73
N MET A 211 2.81 6.88 -6.43
CA MET A 211 3.65 7.93 -5.86
C MET A 211 5.14 7.64 -6.09
N ALA A 212 5.58 6.38 -5.89
CA ALA A 212 6.95 5.97 -6.17
C ALA A 212 7.31 6.18 -7.65
N ARG A 213 6.43 5.79 -8.58
CA ARG A 213 6.61 6.03 -10.04
C ARG A 213 6.53 7.50 -10.44
N CYS A 214 5.95 8.34 -9.61
CA CYS A 214 6.01 9.81 -9.75
C CYS A 214 7.28 10.41 -9.13
N GLY A 215 8.19 9.58 -8.58
CA GLY A 215 9.45 10.03 -7.96
C GLY A 215 9.29 10.41 -6.49
N HIS A 216 8.22 9.96 -5.85
CA HIS A 216 7.90 10.29 -4.46
C HIS A 216 7.59 9.03 -3.65
N PRO A 217 8.51 8.04 -3.56
CA PRO A 217 8.29 6.87 -2.72
C PRO A 217 8.18 7.32 -1.26
N TYR A 218 7.24 6.71 -0.51
CA TYR A 218 7.02 7.07 0.89
C TYR A 218 6.75 5.87 1.79
N MET A 219 6.37 4.73 1.23
CA MET A 219 6.16 3.47 1.96
C MET A 219 6.30 2.27 1.03
N GLY A 220 6.46 1.12 1.63
CA GLY A 220 6.28 -0.20 1.03
C GLY A 220 5.48 -1.07 1.98
N VAL A 221 5.18 -2.30 1.59
CA VAL A 221 4.53 -3.29 2.45
C VAL A 221 5.46 -4.47 2.67
N GLY A 222 5.71 -4.82 3.93
CA GLY A 222 6.64 -5.91 4.32
C GLY A 222 6.29 -7.27 3.71
N ARG A 223 5.04 -7.44 3.30
CA ARG A 223 4.56 -8.63 2.60
C ARG A 223 5.16 -8.82 1.20
N ASN A 224 5.66 -7.74 0.57
CA ASN A 224 6.24 -7.78 -0.78
C ASN A 224 7.18 -6.60 -1.01
N LEU A 225 8.34 -6.65 -0.38
CA LEU A 225 9.33 -5.59 -0.39
C LEU A 225 10.72 -6.20 -0.58
N ALA A 226 11.50 -5.68 -1.52
CA ALA A 226 12.88 -6.09 -1.67
C ALA A 226 13.83 -4.90 -1.57
N TYR A 227 15.02 -5.14 -1.04
CA TYR A 227 16.10 -4.16 -0.99
C TYR A 227 17.48 -4.82 -0.91
N ARG A 228 18.51 -4.04 -1.19
CA ARG A 228 19.90 -4.50 -1.03
C ARG A 228 20.27 -4.52 0.46
N LYS A 229 20.98 -5.55 0.87
CA LYS A 229 21.46 -5.72 2.24
C LYS A 229 22.33 -4.54 2.69
N ASP A 230 23.19 -4.05 1.81
CA ASP A 230 24.04 -2.89 2.07
C ASP A 230 23.23 -1.60 2.28
N THR A 231 22.14 -1.42 1.56
CA THR A 231 21.23 -0.28 1.75
C THR A 231 20.63 -0.29 3.16
N PHE A 232 20.23 -1.47 3.66
CA PHE A 232 19.70 -1.60 5.00
C PHE A 232 20.76 -1.22 6.06
N PHE A 233 21.94 -1.83 6.03
CA PHE A 233 22.99 -1.57 7.02
C PHE A 233 23.64 -0.20 6.85
N GLY A 234 23.88 0.26 5.63
CA GLY A 234 24.43 1.59 5.33
C GLY A 234 23.58 2.75 5.85
N ASN A 235 22.26 2.51 5.98
CA ASN A 235 21.35 3.47 6.60
C ASN A 235 21.06 3.18 8.09
N ASN A 236 21.90 2.38 8.76
CA ASN A 236 21.78 1.97 10.17
C ASN A 236 20.48 1.20 10.46
N GLY A 237 19.90 0.50 9.47
CA GLY A 237 18.73 -0.34 9.63
C GLY A 237 17.56 0.34 10.36
N PHE A 238 17.06 -0.29 11.40
CA PHE A 238 15.97 0.25 12.24
C PHE A 238 16.42 1.18 13.37
N GLN A 239 17.67 1.65 13.39
CA GLN A 239 18.11 2.61 14.41
C GLN A 239 17.23 3.87 14.38
N GLY A 240 16.76 4.29 15.56
CA GLY A 240 15.80 5.39 15.71
C GLY A 240 14.34 5.00 15.48
N LEU A 241 14.06 3.77 15.03
CA LEU A 241 12.72 3.24 14.81
C LEU A 241 12.34 2.09 15.77
N LEU A 242 13.28 1.66 16.61
CA LEU A 242 13.11 0.49 17.48
C LEU A 242 12.01 0.66 18.52
N ASN A 243 11.73 1.89 18.96
CA ASN A 243 10.67 2.19 19.92
C ASN A 243 9.26 2.24 19.28
N GLU A 244 9.17 2.21 17.96
CA GLU A 244 7.90 2.17 17.25
C GLU A 244 7.47 0.73 17.05
N ARG A 245 6.23 0.39 17.38
CA ARG A 245 5.72 -0.98 17.25
C ARG A 245 5.46 -1.42 15.81
N ALA A 246 5.16 -0.48 14.94
CA ALA A 246 4.96 -0.68 13.51
C ALA A 246 6.02 0.08 12.72
N GLY A 247 5.97 0.02 11.38
CA GLY A 247 6.85 0.79 10.52
C GLY A 247 8.19 0.09 10.24
N ASP A 248 8.20 -1.22 10.30
CA ASP A 248 9.32 -2.05 9.84
C ASP A 248 9.50 -1.96 8.33
N ASP A 249 8.45 -1.71 7.61
CA ASP A 249 8.40 -1.57 6.15
C ASP A 249 8.29 -0.11 5.72
N ASP A 250 7.20 0.55 6.09
CA ASP A 250 6.86 1.88 5.61
C ASP A 250 7.80 2.99 6.14
N LEU A 251 8.19 2.98 7.42
CA LEU A 251 9.14 3.96 7.95
C LEU A 251 10.56 3.73 7.44
N LEU A 252 10.96 2.49 7.22
CA LEU A 252 12.25 2.20 6.58
C LEU A 252 12.28 2.79 5.18
N VAL A 253 11.27 2.48 4.35
CA VAL A 253 11.16 3.03 3.00
C VAL A 253 11.06 4.56 3.03
N ASN A 254 10.26 5.15 3.94
CA ASN A 254 10.16 6.61 4.08
C ASN A 254 11.50 7.29 4.39
N LYS A 255 12.38 6.60 5.13
CA LYS A 255 13.70 7.09 5.52
C LYS A 255 14.71 7.04 4.37
N ILE A 256 14.72 5.95 3.58
CA ILE A 256 15.82 5.65 2.65
C ILE A 256 15.45 5.72 1.17
N ALA A 257 14.16 5.61 0.83
CA ALA A 257 13.71 5.61 -0.55
C ALA A 257 13.70 7.00 -1.19
N ASN A 258 14.10 7.07 -2.45
CA ASN A 258 14.06 8.28 -3.24
C ASN A 258 13.80 7.94 -4.73
N ARG A 259 13.66 8.97 -5.55
CA ARG A 259 13.37 8.83 -6.99
C ARG A 259 14.39 7.99 -7.76
N SER A 260 15.64 8.03 -7.35
CA SER A 260 16.75 7.41 -8.11
C SER A 260 17.02 5.98 -7.69
N ASN A 261 16.71 5.60 -6.43
CA ASN A 261 17.04 4.30 -5.88
C ASN A 261 15.85 3.34 -5.72
N THR A 262 14.63 3.77 -6.09
CA THR A 262 13.42 2.98 -5.85
C THR A 262 12.71 2.64 -7.15
N SER A 263 12.38 1.37 -7.34
CA SER A 263 11.55 0.88 -8.42
C SER A 263 10.26 0.22 -7.90
N VAL A 264 9.34 -0.07 -8.82
CA VAL A 264 8.05 -0.69 -8.52
C VAL A 264 7.81 -1.87 -9.44
N VAL A 265 7.59 -3.03 -8.87
CA VAL A 265 7.12 -4.22 -9.58
C VAL A 265 5.61 -4.39 -9.34
N CYS A 266 4.83 -4.27 -10.39
CA CYS A 266 3.39 -4.44 -10.39
C CYS A 266 3.00 -5.37 -11.52
N ASN A 267 2.98 -6.67 -11.23
CA ASN A 267 2.71 -7.75 -12.16
C ASN A 267 1.90 -8.82 -11.42
N PRO A 268 0.89 -9.46 -12.03
CA PRO A 268 0.12 -10.50 -11.37
C PRO A 268 0.97 -11.63 -10.77
N ASN A 269 2.05 -12.04 -11.45
CA ASN A 269 2.93 -13.11 -10.97
C ASN A 269 3.84 -12.69 -9.81
N ALA A 270 3.94 -11.39 -9.53
CA ALA A 270 4.74 -10.83 -8.43
C ALA A 270 3.94 -10.56 -7.15
N LEU A 271 2.68 -10.94 -7.10
CA LEU A 271 1.83 -10.68 -5.93
C LEU A 271 2.11 -11.67 -4.80
N THR A 272 1.88 -11.21 -3.56
CA THR A 272 1.85 -12.06 -2.37
C THR A 272 0.51 -11.88 -1.67
N TRP A 273 -0.27 -12.95 -1.57
CA TRP A 273 -1.59 -12.94 -0.96
C TRP A 273 -1.52 -13.28 0.52
N SER A 274 -2.28 -12.58 1.34
CA SER A 274 -2.44 -12.90 2.76
C SER A 274 -3.91 -12.99 3.18
N PRO A 275 -4.23 -13.71 4.28
CA PRO A 275 -5.60 -13.81 4.77
C PRO A 275 -6.09 -12.44 5.29
N PRO A 276 -7.31 -12.04 4.94
CA PRO A 276 -7.90 -10.80 5.45
C PRO A 276 -8.32 -10.98 6.91
N LYS A 277 -8.42 -9.88 7.65
CA LYS A 277 -9.01 -9.88 9.00
C LYS A 277 -10.49 -10.28 8.91
N ARG A 278 -10.94 -11.08 9.87
CA ARG A 278 -12.28 -11.69 9.85
C ARG A 278 -13.35 -10.82 10.52
N THR A 279 -12.94 -9.92 11.41
CA THR A 279 -13.85 -9.04 12.16
C THR A 279 -13.52 -7.56 11.95
N TRP A 280 -14.55 -6.71 12.09
CA TRP A 280 -14.37 -5.25 12.06
C TRP A 280 -13.40 -4.76 13.14
N TYR A 281 -13.42 -5.36 14.32
CA TYR A 281 -12.53 -5.02 15.42
C TYR A 281 -11.06 -5.24 15.03
N GLU A 282 -10.73 -6.42 14.53
CA GLU A 282 -9.36 -6.77 14.09
C GLU A 282 -8.88 -5.85 12.95
N TRP A 283 -9.76 -5.59 11.97
CA TRP A 283 -9.40 -4.72 10.85
C TRP A 283 -9.17 -3.27 11.30
N ILE A 284 -10.05 -2.70 12.13
CA ILE A 284 -9.85 -1.34 12.67
C ILE A 284 -8.58 -1.29 13.53
N HIS A 285 -8.31 -2.32 14.31
CA HIS A 285 -7.08 -2.41 15.10
C HIS A 285 -5.84 -2.45 14.21
N GLN A 286 -5.86 -3.24 13.13
CA GLN A 286 -4.81 -3.29 12.13
C GLN A 286 -4.60 -1.92 11.45
N LYS A 287 -5.67 -1.26 10.98
CA LYS A 287 -5.59 0.09 10.40
C LYS A 287 -5.03 1.10 11.40
N ARG A 288 -5.44 1.03 12.66
CA ARG A 288 -4.92 1.90 13.74
C ARG A 288 -3.42 1.72 13.91
N ARG A 289 -2.94 0.48 13.89
CA ARG A 289 -1.50 0.18 13.95
C ARG A 289 -0.75 0.79 12.77
N HIS A 290 -1.23 0.61 11.54
CA HIS A 290 -0.61 1.20 10.33
C HIS A 290 -0.64 2.74 10.36
N LEU A 291 -1.76 3.34 10.74
CA LEU A 291 -1.88 4.80 10.80
C LEU A 291 -1.06 5.43 11.94
N SER A 292 -0.68 4.65 12.97
CA SER A 292 0.09 5.16 14.13
C SER A 292 1.47 5.70 13.77
N VAL A 293 2.03 5.25 12.66
CA VAL A 293 3.36 5.65 12.19
C VAL A 293 3.33 6.82 11.21
N SER A 294 2.16 7.14 10.64
CA SER A 294 2.02 8.24 9.66
C SER A 294 2.50 9.62 10.16
N PRO A 295 2.42 9.98 11.46
CA PRO A 295 3.00 11.22 11.96
C PRO A 295 4.53 11.28 11.83
N ARG A 296 5.20 10.14 11.68
CA ARG A 296 6.66 10.03 11.50
C ARG A 296 7.11 10.23 10.06
N TYR A 297 6.21 10.21 9.09
CA TYR A 297 6.54 10.46 7.70
C TYR A 297 7.13 11.87 7.51
N SER A 298 7.93 12.03 6.46
CA SER A 298 8.46 13.34 6.09
C SER A 298 7.33 14.35 5.84
N THR A 299 7.58 15.64 6.09
CA THR A 299 6.57 16.70 5.90
C THR A 299 6.02 16.69 4.46
N GLN A 300 6.90 16.49 3.48
CA GLN A 300 6.48 16.41 2.07
C GLN A 300 5.55 15.23 1.80
N SER A 301 5.85 14.04 2.36
CA SER A 301 4.98 12.88 2.25
C SER A 301 3.62 13.13 2.91
N LYS A 302 3.60 13.73 4.10
CA LYS A 302 2.35 14.08 4.80
C LYS A 302 1.46 15.01 3.97
N ILE A 303 2.02 16.10 3.42
CA ILE A 303 1.26 17.04 2.58
C ILE A 303 0.65 16.33 1.37
N ARG A 304 1.45 15.54 0.65
CA ARG A 304 0.96 14.81 -0.53
C ARG A 304 -0.11 13.79 -0.19
N LEU A 305 0.07 13.04 0.90
CA LEU A 305 -0.90 12.03 1.34
C LEU A 305 -2.20 12.63 1.85
N THR A 306 -2.14 13.81 2.48
CA THR A 306 -3.33 14.50 3.00
C THR A 306 -4.12 15.21 1.89
N SER A 307 -3.46 15.62 0.81
CA SER A 307 -4.12 16.38 -0.28
C SER A 307 -5.25 15.58 -0.96
N GLU A 308 -5.07 14.28 -1.14
CA GLU A 308 -6.07 13.42 -1.77
C GLU A 308 -7.34 13.28 -0.93
N PRO A 309 -7.33 12.79 0.33
CA PRO A 309 -8.56 12.65 1.11
C PRO A 309 -9.24 14.00 1.42
N VAL A 310 -8.48 15.09 1.55
CA VAL A 310 -9.05 16.43 1.75
C VAL A 310 -9.80 16.87 0.50
N THR A 311 -9.18 16.82 -0.67
CA THR A 311 -9.85 17.23 -1.91
C THR A 311 -11.00 16.30 -2.29
N ARG A 312 -10.93 15.00 -1.95
CA ARG A 312 -12.04 14.04 -2.06
C ARG A 312 -13.23 14.49 -1.20
N GLY A 313 -12.98 14.78 0.06
CA GLY A 313 -14.02 15.30 0.96
C GLY A 313 -14.61 16.63 0.47
N LEU A 314 -13.77 17.54 -0.04
CA LEU A 314 -14.22 18.80 -0.61
C LEU A 314 -15.11 18.59 -1.86
N VAL A 315 -14.78 17.65 -2.74
CA VAL A 315 -15.65 17.34 -3.90
C VAL A 315 -17.03 16.89 -3.45
N HIS A 316 -17.13 15.99 -2.48
CA HIS A 316 -18.43 15.54 -1.97
C HIS A 316 -19.19 16.67 -1.30
N PHE A 317 -18.54 17.39 -0.38
CA PHE A 317 -19.16 18.45 0.40
C PHE A 317 -19.63 19.61 -0.49
N LEU A 318 -18.75 20.14 -1.36
CA LEU A 318 -19.08 21.26 -2.25
C LEU A 318 -20.12 20.86 -3.31
N SER A 319 -20.12 19.62 -3.79
CA SER A 319 -21.19 19.15 -4.70
C SER A 319 -22.55 19.17 -4.03
N ILE A 320 -22.65 18.70 -2.79
CA ILE A 320 -23.90 18.76 -2.03
C ILE A 320 -24.34 20.22 -1.82
N LEU A 321 -23.42 21.11 -1.44
CA LEU A 321 -23.73 22.54 -1.24
C LEU A 321 -24.18 23.23 -2.53
N CYS A 322 -23.49 22.99 -3.66
CA CYS A 322 -23.85 23.57 -4.96
C CYS A 322 -25.22 23.08 -5.43
N VAL A 323 -25.50 21.77 -5.27
CA VAL A 323 -26.80 21.19 -5.63
C VAL A 323 -27.90 21.82 -4.74
N ALA A 324 -27.71 21.86 -3.43
CA ALA A 324 -28.68 22.47 -2.50
C ALA A 324 -28.91 23.94 -2.81
N TYR A 325 -27.84 24.72 -3.03
CA TYR A 325 -27.94 26.12 -3.43
C TYR A 325 -28.72 26.30 -4.71
N GLY A 326 -28.41 25.51 -5.76
CA GLY A 326 -29.08 25.58 -7.05
C GLY A 326 -30.58 25.25 -6.97
N LEU A 327 -30.94 24.25 -6.14
CA LEU A 327 -32.33 23.88 -5.90
C LEU A 327 -33.11 24.98 -5.16
N VAL A 328 -32.53 25.54 -4.09
CA VAL A 328 -33.18 26.57 -3.26
C VAL A 328 -33.33 27.91 -4.00
N THR A 329 -32.34 28.28 -4.80
CA THR A 329 -32.35 29.57 -5.51
C THR A 329 -32.90 29.48 -6.95
N GLY A 330 -33.32 28.29 -7.42
CA GLY A 330 -33.76 28.08 -8.79
C GLY A 330 -32.63 28.09 -9.83
N GLN A 331 -31.35 28.01 -9.38
CA GLN A 331 -30.18 28.05 -10.24
C GLN A 331 -29.77 26.65 -10.72
N TRP A 332 -30.61 26.05 -11.56
CA TRP A 332 -30.47 24.66 -12.04
C TRP A 332 -29.14 24.37 -12.76
N ILE A 333 -28.55 25.41 -13.39
CA ILE A 333 -27.25 25.28 -14.08
C ILE A 333 -26.15 24.96 -13.06
N ILE A 334 -26.12 25.63 -11.90
CA ILE A 334 -25.14 25.39 -10.83
C ILE A 334 -25.31 23.97 -10.31
N ALA A 335 -26.55 23.55 -10.03
CA ALA A 335 -26.85 22.21 -9.56
C ALA A 335 -26.42 21.13 -10.57
N ALA A 336 -26.75 21.31 -11.85
CA ALA A 336 -26.40 20.40 -12.93
C ALA A 336 -24.88 20.30 -13.16
N CYS A 337 -24.18 21.42 -13.16
CA CYS A 337 -22.71 21.44 -13.28
C CYS A 337 -22.06 20.71 -12.09
N ALA A 338 -22.49 20.96 -10.87
CA ALA A 338 -21.94 20.32 -9.69
C ALA A 338 -22.18 18.79 -9.70
N TYR A 339 -23.40 18.35 -10.03
CA TYR A 339 -23.72 16.94 -10.18
C TYR A 339 -22.91 16.29 -11.32
N GLY A 340 -22.75 16.99 -12.44
CA GLY A 340 -21.96 16.51 -13.57
C GLY A 340 -20.47 16.31 -13.22
N LEU A 341 -19.86 17.28 -12.53
CA LEU A 341 -18.46 17.15 -12.05
C LEU A 341 -18.30 15.98 -11.07
N TRP A 342 -19.21 15.85 -10.11
CA TRP A 342 -19.21 14.76 -9.14
C TRP A 342 -19.34 13.40 -9.82
N SER A 343 -20.30 13.24 -10.74
CA SER A 343 -20.55 12.00 -11.47
C SER A 343 -19.36 11.64 -12.38
N LEU A 344 -18.80 12.62 -13.09
CA LEU A 344 -17.64 12.42 -13.94
C LEU A 344 -16.41 11.97 -13.14
N ARG A 345 -16.18 12.56 -11.97
CA ARG A 345 -15.08 12.15 -11.10
C ARG A 345 -15.26 10.70 -10.63
N LEU A 346 -16.47 10.30 -10.20
CA LEU A 346 -16.74 8.92 -9.80
C LEU A 346 -16.59 7.92 -10.96
N LEU A 347 -17.04 8.28 -12.14
CA LEU A 347 -16.89 7.46 -13.33
C LEU A 347 -15.40 7.21 -13.67
N ILE A 348 -14.57 8.26 -13.65
CA ILE A 348 -13.13 8.15 -13.88
C ILE A 348 -12.47 7.26 -12.82
N GLN A 349 -12.82 7.44 -11.55
CA GLN A 349 -12.34 6.59 -10.46
C GLN A 349 -12.71 5.12 -10.71
N MET A 350 -13.98 4.85 -10.99
CA MET A 350 -14.49 3.49 -11.21
C MET A 350 -13.76 2.81 -12.38
N ILE A 351 -13.56 3.52 -13.48
CA ILE A 351 -12.83 3.00 -14.65
C ILE A 351 -11.38 2.66 -14.26
N ILE A 352 -10.65 3.58 -13.62
CA ILE A 352 -9.23 3.39 -13.32
C ILE A 352 -9.03 2.27 -12.31
N ILE A 353 -9.85 2.22 -11.25
CA ILE A 353 -9.75 1.18 -10.21
C ILE A 353 -10.08 -0.20 -10.78
N ASN A 354 -11.13 -0.32 -11.61
CA ASN A 354 -11.50 -1.61 -12.20
C ASN A 354 -10.49 -2.09 -13.25
N LEU A 355 -9.93 -1.19 -14.03
CA LEU A 355 -8.82 -1.55 -14.93
C LEU A 355 -7.60 -2.05 -14.15
N ALA A 356 -7.32 -1.47 -12.98
CA ALA A 356 -6.26 -1.94 -12.09
C ALA A 356 -6.59 -3.30 -11.47
N ALA A 357 -7.80 -3.46 -10.91
CA ALA A 357 -8.27 -4.71 -10.33
C ALA A 357 -8.17 -5.87 -11.34
N LYS A 358 -8.70 -5.67 -12.55
CA LYS A 358 -8.63 -6.66 -13.63
C LYS A 358 -7.19 -7.05 -13.99
N ARG A 359 -6.27 -6.07 -14.08
CA ARG A 359 -4.84 -6.33 -14.35
C ARG A 359 -4.17 -7.15 -13.26
N LEU A 360 -4.54 -6.92 -12.01
CA LEU A 360 -4.00 -7.61 -10.84
C LEU A 360 -4.78 -8.89 -10.48
N ARG A 361 -5.70 -9.34 -11.34
CA ARG A 361 -6.56 -10.51 -11.11
C ARG A 361 -7.34 -10.42 -9.81
N MET A 362 -7.71 -9.21 -9.41
CA MET A 362 -8.56 -8.93 -8.26
C MET A 362 -10.01 -8.71 -8.72
N ARG A 363 -10.94 -8.87 -7.79
CA ARG A 363 -12.36 -8.63 -8.04
C ARG A 363 -12.61 -7.19 -8.50
N GLU A 364 -13.44 -7.05 -9.51
CA GLU A 364 -13.97 -5.76 -9.94
C GLU A 364 -14.94 -5.21 -8.88
N ILE A 365 -14.98 -3.88 -8.78
CA ILE A 365 -15.74 -3.15 -7.78
C ILE A 365 -16.89 -2.43 -8.50
N GLY A 366 -18.10 -2.70 -8.08
CA GLY A 366 -19.31 -2.13 -8.68
C GLY A 366 -19.65 -0.74 -8.12
N ILE A 367 -20.95 -0.48 -8.01
CA ILE A 367 -21.48 0.80 -7.49
C ILE A 367 -21.08 1.06 -6.03
N GLU A 368 -20.71 0.03 -5.29
CA GLU A 368 -20.23 0.13 -3.91
C GLU A 368 -19.00 1.03 -3.75
N ILE A 369 -18.28 1.33 -4.85
CA ILE A 369 -17.15 2.27 -4.84
C ILE A 369 -17.58 3.64 -4.31
N VAL A 370 -18.81 4.07 -4.57
CA VAL A 370 -19.36 5.35 -4.08
C VAL A 370 -19.41 5.36 -2.55
N LEU A 371 -19.83 4.24 -1.96
CA LEU A 371 -19.89 4.09 -0.50
C LEU A 371 -18.48 4.07 0.09
N TYR A 372 -17.56 3.31 -0.50
CA TYR A 372 -16.17 3.21 -0.02
C TYR A 372 -15.46 4.56 -0.13
N ASP A 373 -15.75 5.33 -1.16
CA ASP A 373 -15.17 6.64 -1.39
C ASP A 373 -15.53 7.67 -0.31
N ILE A 374 -16.71 7.55 0.27
CA ILE A 374 -17.19 8.41 1.36
C ILE A 374 -16.77 7.85 2.73
N PHE A 375 -17.01 6.56 2.98
CA PHE A 375 -16.85 5.99 4.33
C PHE A 375 -15.40 5.73 4.73
N LEU A 376 -14.52 5.31 3.80
CA LEU A 376 -13.14 5.01 4.17
C LEU A 376 -12.35 6.23 4.69
N PRO A 377 -12.45 7.43 4.08
CA PRO A 377 -11.83 8.62 4.65
C PRO A 377 -12.39 8.98 6.03
N LEU A 378 -13.71 8.79 6.26
CA LEU A 378 -14.33 9.04 7.55
C LEU A 378 -13.84 8.06 8.62
N ILE A 379 -13.72 6.77 8.28
CA ILE A 379 -13.12 5.76 9.17
C ILE A 379 -11.67 6.11 9.49
N THR A 380 -10.90 6.51 8.48
CA THR A 380 -9.49 6.92 8.66
C THR A 380 -9.39 8.15 9.57
N LEU A 381 -10.22 9.16 9.35
CA LEU A 381 -10.29 10.35 10.19
C LEU A 381 -10.68 10.01 11.63
N PHE A 382 -11.69 9.17 11.82
CA PHE A 382 -12.10 8.68 13.14
C PHE A 382 -10.95 7.95 13.86
N ILE A 383 -10.22 7.08 13.16
CA ILE A 383 -9.08 6.39 13.73
C ILE A 383 -7.99 7.40 14.14
N LEU A 384 -7.64 8.35 13.29
CA LEU A 384 -6.60 9.35 13.56
C LEU A 384 -6.98 10.26 14.76
N THR A 385 -8.22 10.69 14.84
CA THR A 385 -8.67 11.57 15.94
C THR A 385 -8.76 10.84 17.29
N THR A 386 -9.08 9.54 17.26
CA THR A 386 -9.17 8.70 18.47
C THR A 386 -7.84 8.06 18.86
N GLN A 387 -6.79 8.15 18.04
CA GLN A 387 -5.46 7.56 18.29
C GLN A 387 -4.86 7.94 19.67
N PRO A 388 -4.89 9.21 20.13
CA PRO A 388 -4.31 9.59 21.41
C PRO A 388 -4.95 8.86 22.62
N LEU A 389 -6.26 8.59 22.55
CA LEU A 389 -7.01 7.92 23.62
C LEU A 389 -6.58 6.46 23.82
N PHE A 390 -6.10 5.81 22.77
CA PHE A 390 -5.70 4.40 22.79
C PHE A 390 -4.21 4.18 23.05
N ARG A 391 -3.34 5.18 22.84
CA ARG A 391 -1.90 5.07 23.13
C ARG A 391 -1.61 4.62 24.56
N LYS A 392 -2.42 5.02 25.53
CA LYS A 392 -2.27 4.63 26.96
C LYS A 392 -2.65 3.17 27.24
N LYS A 393 -3.48 2.52 26.41
CA LYS A 393 -3.96 1.14 26.65
C LYS A 393 -3.16 0.05 25.93
N GLN A 394 -2.32 0.40 24.95
CA GLN A 394 -1.66 -0.57 24.06
C GLN A 394 -0.27 -1.03 24.53
N GLN A 395 0.03 -0.98 25.85
CA GLN A 395 1.34 -1.44 26.32
C GLN A 395 1.61 -2.94 26.18
N PHE A 396 0.65 -3.80 25.80
CA PHE A 396 0.76 -5.25 25.98
C PHE A 396 0.31 -6.16 24.82
N TYR A 397 0.04 -5.71 23.61
CA TYR A 397 -0.35 -6.63 22.53
C TYR A 397 0.39 -6.37 21.22
N TRP A 398 0.75 -7.49 20.57
CA TRP A 398 1.29 -7.64 19.23
C TRP A 398 0.39 -7.07 18.15
#